data_dacf03d19cc8619533842e843058a548
#
_entry.id   dacf03d19cc8619533842e843058a548
#
_cell.length_a   1.000
_cell.length_b   1.000
_cell.length_c   1.000
_cell.angle_alpha   90.00
_cell.angle_beta   90.00
_cell.angle_gamma   90.00
#
_symmetry.space_group_name_H-M   'P 1'
#
loop_
_entity.id
_entity.type
_entity.pdbx_description
1 polymer ?
#
loop_
_entity_poly.entity_id
_entity_poly.type
_entity_poly.pdbx_seq_one_letter_code
_entity_poly.pdbx_strand_id
1 'polypeptide(L)'
;MDVIKSDVRKLVNKELNAANKRFRPFASPHEGQNIVREELEEVEQALIPLELHVKKRMWNAVKANKTISREELQEIREMAVDLAVEAIQVAAMVKKFEHGQHRGWPGGKENWHGTKKKVAPGGCGDSNHNHEPENGGSSKASV
;
A
#
# COMPACT_ATOMS: atom_id res chain seq x y z
N MET A 1 -10.00 -14.67 -18.05
CA MET A 1 -9.38 -13.69 -17.12
C MET A 1 -8.20 -14.26 -16.34
N ASP A 2 -8.20 -15.52 -15.97
CA ASP A 2 -7.13 -16.13 -15.15
C ASP A 2 -5.77 -16.23 -15.85
N VAL A 3 -5.77 -16.48 -17.17
CA VAL A 3 -4.52 -16.56 -17.96
C VAL A 3 -3.79 -15.21 -17.96
N ILE A 4 -4.49 -14.12 -18.28
CA ILE A 4 -3.91 -12.76 -18.26
C ILE A 4 -3.39 -12.40 -16.86
N LYS A 5 -4.15 -12.69 -15.81
CA LYS A 5 -3.72 -12.45 -14.44
C LYS A 5 -2.47 -13.25 -14.07
N SER A 6 -2.35 -14.48 -14.57
CA SER A 6 -1.13 -15.28 -14.39
C SER A 6 0.07 -14.63 -15.07
N ASP A 7 -0.10 -14.13 -16.30
CA ASP A 7 0.98 -13.49 -17.04
C ASP A 7 1.37 -12.14 -16.43
N VAL A 8 0.42 -11.34 -15.96
CA VAL A 8 0.70 -10.11 -15.20
C VAL A 8 1.52 -10.42 -13.94
N ARG A 9 1.21 -11.48 -13.20
CA ARG A 9 2.03 -11.90 -12.04
C ARG A 9 3.47 -12.26 -12.41
N LYS A 10 3.71 -12.82 -13.59
CA LYS A 10 5.07 -13.08 -14.10
C LYS A 10 5.80 -11.77 -14.38
N LEU A 11 5.10 -10.78 -14.97
CA LEU A 11 5.66 -9.45 -15.20
C LEU A 11 5.99 -8.73 -13.89
N VAL A 12 5.12 -8.78 -12.90
CA VAL A 12 5.39 -8.27 -11.54
C VAL A 12 6.65 -8.90 -10.94
N ASN A 13 6.84 -10.21 -11.09
CA ASN A 13 8.05 -10.87 -10.60
C ASN A 13 9.30 -10.45 -11.39
N LYS A 14 9.18 -10.24 -12.70
CA LYS A 14 10.26 -9.76 -13.55
C LYS A 14 10.69 -8.36 -13.13
N GLU A 15 9.74 -7.45 -12.90
CA GLU A 15 9.99 -6.09 -12.44
C GLU A 15 10.61 -6.08 -11.03
N LEU A 16 10.07 -6.83 -10.09
CA LEU A 16 10.65 -6.99 -8.76
C LEU A 16 12.12 -7.46 -8.81
N ASN A 17 12.43 -8.41 -9.68
CA ASN A 17 13.80 -8.89 -9.84
C ASN A 17 14.72 -7.82 -10.45
N ALA A 18 14.22 -7.01 -11.39
CA ALA A 18 14.95 -5.90 -11.95
C ALA A 18 15.23 -4.81 -10.90
N ALA A 19 14.22 -4.44 -10.14
CA ALA A 19 14.33 -3.47 -9.05
C ALA A 19 15.30 -3.94 -7.95
N ASN A 20 15.26 -5.22 -7.57
CA ASN A 20 16.18 -5.78 -6.56
C ASN A 20 17.64 -5.85 -7.02
N LYS A 21 17.90 -5.88 -8.33
CA LYS A 21 19.27 -5.81 -8.88
C LYS A 21 19.81 -4.38 -8.87
N ARG A 22 18.95 -3.38 -9.00
CA ARG A 22 19.34 -1.97 -9.08
C ARG A 22 19.38 -1.29 -7.72
N PHE A 23 18.47 -1.64 -6.84
CA PHE A 23 18.23 -0.97 -5.57
C PHE A 23 18.32 -1.93 -4.40
N ARG A 24 18.92 -1.46 -3.31
CA ARG A 24 18.93 -2.19 -2.04
C ARG A 24 17.51 -2.48 -1.51
N PRO A 25 17.34 -3.42 -0.60
CA PRO A 25 16.10 -3.55 0.17
C PRO A 25 15.74 -2.24 0.86
N PHE A 26 14.46 -1.99 1.07
CA PHE A 26 14.02 -0.82 1.84
C PHE A 26 14.62 -0.86 3.25
N ALA A 27 15.08 0.29 3.74
CA ALA A 27 15.68 0.40 5.07
C ALA A 27 14.63 0.46 6.19
N SER A 28 13.40 0.89 5.87
CA SER A 28 12.33 1.04 6.84
C SER A 28 10.95 0.91 6.19
N PRO A 29 9.87 0.70 6.99
CA PRO A 29 8.50 0.75 6.50
C PRO A 29 8.15 2.10 5.86
N HIS A 30 8.66 3.21 6.40
CA HIS A 30 8.41 4.55 5.88
C HIS A 30 9.01 4.74 4.49
N GLU A 31 10.26 4.30 4.28
CA GLU A 31 10.88 4.35 2.94
C GLU A 31 10.09 3.52 1.94
N GLY A 32 9.74 2.29 2.31
CA GLY A 32 8.98 1.41 1.42
C GLY A 32 7.59 1.94 1.08
N GLN A 33 6.89 2.51 2.06
CA GLN A 33 5.58 3.12 1.86
C GLN A 33 5.65 4.36 0.96
N ASN A 34 6.69 5.19 1.11
CA ASN A 34 6.88 6.35 0.24
C ASN A 34 7.11 5.94 -1.22
N ILE A 35 7.95 4.93 -1.47
CA ILE A 35 8.19 4.42 -2.83
C ILE A 35 6.89 3.83 -3.43
N VAL A 36 6.13 3.04 -2.68
CA VAL A 36 4.84 2.53 -3.18
C VAL A 36 3.87 3.67 -3.52
N ARG A 37 3.89 4.76 -2.76
CA ARG A 37 3.06 5.94 -3.05
C ARG A 37 3.53 6.67 -4.30
N GLU A 38 4.84 6.85 -4.49
CA GLU A 38 5.41 7.45 -5.71
C GLU A 38 4.98 6.66 -6.96
N GLU A 39 5.09 5.35 -6.96
CA GLU A 39 4.63 4.49 -8.07
C GLU A 39 3.10 4.61 -8.29
N LEU A 40 2.32 4.78 -7.24
CA LEU A 40 0.87 5.00 -7.38
C LEU A 40 0.56 6.37 -8.00
N GLU A 41 1.29 7.42 -7.64
CA GLU A 41 1.18 8.75 -8.25
C GLU A 41 1.50 8.71 -9.75
N GLU A 42 2.44 7.87 -10.19
CA GLU A 42 2.76 7.64 -11.61
C GLU A 42 1.60 6.95 -12.36
N VAL A 43 0.92 5.97 -11.73
CA VAL A 43 -0.33 5.39 -12.27
C VAL A 43 -1.41 6.46 -12.47
N GLU A 44 -1.61 7.34 -11.49
CA GLU A 44 -2.59 8.43 -11.57
C GLU A 44 -2.24 9.40 -12.72
N GLN A 45 -0.97 9.73 -12.88
CA GLN A 45 -0.50 10.59 -13.97
C GLN A 45 -0.68 9.93 -15.35
N ALA A 46 -0.40 8.63 -15.49
CA ALA A 46 -0.60 7.89 -16.73
C ALA A 46 -2.09 7.74 -17.10
N LEU A 47 -2.98 7.70 -16.12
CA LEU A 47 -4.42 7.61 -16.32
C LEU A 47 -5.03 8.88 -16.94
N ILE A 48 -4.53 10.07 -16.60
CA ILE A 48 -5.09 11.37 -17.01
C ILE A 48 -5.19 11.49 -18.55
N PRO A 49 -4.12 11.31 -19.33
CA PRO A 49 -4.20 11.42 -20.79
C PRO A 49 -5.11 10.35 -21.41
N LEU A 50 -5.09 9.13 -20.92
CA LEU A 50 -5.96 8.05 -21.39
C LEU A 50 -7.43 8.40 -21.17
N GLU A 51 -7.81 8.91 -20.00
CA GLU A 51 -9.16 9.37 -19.73
C GLU A 51 -9.59 10.51 -20.65
N LEU A 52 -8.72 11.48 -20.91
CA LEU A 52 -9.00 12.58 -21.80
C LEU A 52 -9.30 12.09 -23.23
N HIS A 53 -8.48 11.17 -23.74
CA HIS A 53 -8.65 10.63 -25.08
C HIS A 53 -9.93 9.79 -25.18
N VAL A 54 -10.18 8.87 -24.27
CA VAL A 54 -11.36 7.99 -24.32
C VAL A 54 -12.65 8.74 -23.99
N LYS A 55 -12.68 9.48 -22.88
CA LYS A 55 -13.92 10.10 -22.39
C LYS A 55 -14.32 11.37 -23.14
N LYS A 56 -13.37 12.08 -23.78
CA LYS A 56 -13.66 13.32 -24.50
C LYS A 56 -13.42 13.21 -25.99
N ARG A 57 -12.21 12.93 -26.46
CA ARG A 57 -11.86 12.97 -27.89
C ARG A 57 -12.60 11.88 -28.66
N MET A 58 -12.42 10.63 -28.27
CA MET A 58 -13.08 9.49 -28.89
C MET A 58 -14.61 9.60 -28.82
N TRP A 59 -15.16 9.97 -27.67
CA TRP A 59 -16.60 10.16 -27.48
C TRP A 59 -17.17 11.28 -28.38
N ASN A 60 -16.47 12.41 -28.52
CA ASN A 60 -16.90 13.50 -29.39
C ASN A 60 -16.85 13.10 -30.87
N ALA A 61 -15.86 12.33 -31.30
CA ALA A 61 -15.83 11.81 -32.67
C ALA A 61 -17.01 10.89 -32.94
N VAL A 62 -17.30 9.94 -32.02
CA VAL A 62 -18.44 9.02 -32.12
C VAL A 62 -19.77 9.78 -32.18
N LYS A 63 -20.00 10.77 -31.32
CA LYS A 63 -21.21 11.58 -31.36
C LYS A 63 -21.39 12.38 -32.66
N ALA A 64 -20.29 12.77 -33.27
CA ALA A 64 -20.30 13.51 -34.54
C ALA A 64 -20.30 12.56 -35.76
N ASN A 65 -20.45 11.24 -35.57
CA ASN A 65 -20.36 10.22 -36.62
C ASN A 65 -19.07 10.34 -37.46
N LYS A 66 -17.98 10.77 -36.83
CA LYS A 66 -16.65 10.85 -37.44
C LYS A 66 -15.86 9.57 -37.18
N THR A 67 -15.10 9.16 -38.19
CA THR A 67 -14.14 8.07 -38.06
C THR A 67 -12.96 8.52 -37.19
N ILE A 68 -12.55 7.69 -36.24
CA ILE A 68 -11.34 7.89 -35.46
C ILE A 68 -10.16 7.34 -36.28
N SER A 69 -9.07 8.07 -36.38
CA SER A 69 -7.92 7.63 -37.17
C SER A 69 -7.22 6.42 -36.52
N ARG A 70 -6.53 5.66 -37.36
CA ARG A 70 -5.74 4.50 -36.88
C ARG A 70 -4.66 4.94 -35.90
N GLU A 71 -4.03 6.06 -36.17
CA GLU A 71 -2.97 6.67 -35.37
C GLU A 71 -3.49 7.05 -33.98
N GLU A 72 -4.67 7.67 -33.89
CA GLU A 72 -5.31 8.02 -32.62
C GLU A 72 -5.69 6.77 -31.82
N LEU A 73 -6.22 5.74 -32.45
CA LEU A 73 -6.51 4.47 -31.79
C LEU A 73 -5.26 3.76 -31.30
N GLN A 74 -4.16 3.88 -32.04
CA GLN A 74 -2.85 3.35 -31.63
C GLN A 74 -2.32 4.12 -30.41
N GLU A 75 -2.39 5.45 -30.43
CA GLU A 75 -1.99 6.30 -29.31
C GLU A 75 -2.74 5.93 -28.02
N ILE A 76 -4.07 5.81 -28.11
CA ILE A 76 -4.91 5.37 -26.96
C ILE A 76 -4.47 3.98 -26.44
N ARG A 77 -4.14 3.06 -27.35
CA ARG A 77 -3.67 1.74 -26.95
C ARG A 77 -2.32 1.79 -26.25
N GLU A 78 -1.37 2.58 -26.72
CA GLU A 78 -0.06 2.74 -26.07
C GLU A 78 -0.20 3.39 -24.69
N MET A 79 -1.04 4.42 -24.52
CA MET A 79 -1.35 5.00 -23.21
C MET A 79 -1.92 3.95 -22.23
N ALA A 80 -2.75 3.02 -22.72
CA ALA A 80 -3.28 1.95 -21.88
C ALA A 80 -2.20 0.90 -21.51
N VAL A 81 -1.23 0.68 -22.39
CA VAL A 81 -0.06 -0.17 -22.11
C VAL A 81 0.83 0.49 -21.07
N ASP A 82 1.11 1.79 -21.21
CA ASP A 82 1.92 2.55 -20.25
C ASP A 82 1.28 2.51 -18.86
N LEU A 83 -0.03 2.78 -18.76
CA LEU A 83 -0.78 2.65 -17.50
C LEU A 83 -0.66 1.25 -16.89
N ALA A 84 -0.68 0.20 -17.72
CA ALA A 84 -0.52 -1.17 -17.24
C ALA A 84 0.91 -1.44 -16.72
N VAL A 85 1.93 -0.82 -17.31
CA VAL A 85 3.32 -0.89 -16.84
C VAL A 85 3.45 -0.27 -15.46
N GLU A 86 2.92 0.95 -15.26
CA GLU A 86 2.96 1.62 -13.96
C GLU A 86 2.22 0.80 -12.88
N ALA A 87 1.06 0.22 -13.21
CA ALA A 87 0.34 -0.66 -12.28
C ALA A 87 1.15 -1.93 -11.91
N ILE A 88 1.98 -2.45 -12.82
CA ILE A 88 2.89 -3.57 -12.56
C ILE A 88 4.00 -3.14 -11.60
N GLN A 89 4.54 -1.92 -11.74
CA GLN A 89 5.57 -1.37 -10.85
C GLN A 89 5.04 -1.20 -9.43
N VAL A 90 3.84 -0.64 -9.25
CA VAL A 90 3.17 -0.61 -7.93
C VAL A 90 3.11 -2.00 -7.31
N ALA A 91 2.64 -3.01 -8.05
CA ALA A 91 2.52 -4.37 -7.55
C ALA A 91 3.89 -4.99 -7.18
N ALA A 92 4.94 -4.67 -7.94
CA ALA A 92 6.31 -5.10 -7.64
C ALA A 92 6.85 -4.44 -6.37
N MET A 93 6.61 -3.13 -6.19
CA MET A 93 7.06 -2.41 -4.98
C MET A 93 6.28 -2.85 -3.73
N VAL A 94 4.97 -3.11 -3.82
CA VAL A 94 4.20 -3.72 -2.71
C VAL A 94 4.78 -5.08 -2.33
N LYS A 95 5.15 -5.91 -3.30
CA LYS A 95 5.79 -7.21 -3.04
C LYS A 95 7.19 -7.07 -2.43
N LYS A 96 7.97 -6.07 -2.84
CA LYS A 96 9.26 -5.73 -2.22
C LYS A 96 9.07 -5.30 -0.77
N PHE A 97 8.03 -4.51 -0.50
CA PHE A 97 7.64 -4.10 0.85
C PHE A 97 7.27 -5.31 1.73
N GLU A 98 6.44 -6.22 1.23
CA GLU A 98 6.08 -7.47 1.90
C GLU A 98 7.33 -8.29 2.29
N HIS A 99 8.29 -8.43 1.37
CA HIS A 99 9.55 -9.10 1.67
C HIS A 99 10.35 -8.42 2.78
N GLY A 100 10.34 -7.09 2.86
CA GLY A 100 10.96 -6.32 3.93
C GLY A 100 10.32 -6.61 5.30
N GLN A 101 8.99 -6.67 5.34
CA GLN A 101 8.25 -7.00 6.57
C GLN A 101 8.56 -8.40 7.09
N HIS A 102 8.66 -9.40 6.21
CA HIS A 102 8.92 -10.78 6.60
C HIS A 102 10.37 -11.04 7.03
N ARG A 103 11.33 -10.33 6.45
CA ARG A 103 12.76 -10.49 6.78
C ARG A 103 13.23 -9.62 7.95
N GLY A 104 12.43 -8.68 8.40
CA GLY A 104 12.84 -7.60 9.28
C GLY A 104 13.58 -6.50 8.52
N TRP A 105 13.35 -5.25 8.92
CA TRP A 105 13.96 -4.08 8.28
C TRP A 105 15.40 -3.91 8.76
N PRO A 106 16.36 -3.56 7.89
CA PRO A 106 17.79 -3.44 8.25
C PRO A 106 18.09 -2.45 9.39
N GLY A 107 17.20 -1.51 9.67
CA GLY A 107 17.33 -0.51 10.74
C GLY A 107 16.54 -0.80 12.01
N GLY A 108 15.75 -1.86 12.04
CA GLY A 108 14.84 -2.16 13.14
C GLY A 108 15.41 -3.17 14.12
N LYS A 109 15.99 -2.72 15.22
CA LYS A 109 16.23 -3.57 16.42
C LYS A 109 14.94 -3.73 17.26
N GLU A 110 13.80 -3.24 16.81
CA GLU A 110 12.53 -3.37 17.53
C GLU A 110 11.59 -4.29 16.77
N ASN A 111 11.25 -5.39 17.43
CA ASN A 111 10.31 -6.40 17.01
C ASN A 111 8.95 -5.79 16.67
N TRP A 112 8.69 -5.58 15.40
CA TRP A 112 7.35 -5.24 14.89
C TRP A 112 6.45 -6.48 14.75
N HIS A 113 6.87 -7.59 15.32
CA HIS A 113 5.97 -8.69 15.56
C HIS A 113 5.14 -8.33 16.79
N GLY A 114 3.91 -7.89 16.56
CA GLY A 114 2.87 -7.89 17.58
C GLY A 114 2.85 -9.30 18.19
N THR A 115 3.60 -9.46 19.25
CA THR A 115 3.48 -10.63 20.11
C THR A 115 2.05 -10.63 20.60
N LYS A 116 1.23 -11.49 20.04
CA LYS A 116 0.06 -11.99 20.73
C LYS A 116 0.58 -12.49 22.07
N LYS A 117 0.46 -11.65 23.12
CA LYS A 117 0.61 -12.12 24.48
C LYS A 117 -0.36 -13.29 24.62
N LYS A 118 0.16 -14.49 24.68
CA LYS A 118 -0.57 -15.63 25.22
C LYS A 118 -0.94 -15.22 26.65
N VAL A 119 -2.21 -14.89 26.85
CA VAL A 119 -2.79 -14.83 28.16
C VAL A 119 -2.74 -16.27 28.69
N ALA A 120 -1.89 -16.50 29.65
CA ALA A 120 -1.88 -17.76 30.37
C ALA A 120 -3.20 -17.87 31.16
N PRO A 121 -3.87 -19.05 31.15
CA PRO A 121 -5.06 -19.25 31.94
C PRO A 121 -4.69 -19.49 33.42
N GLY A 122 -5.31 -18.70 34.28
CA GLY A 122 -5.72 -19.07 35.60
C GLY A 122 -4.70 -19.52 36.62
N GLY A 123 -4.49 -18.71 37.63
CA GLY A 123 -4.09 -19.12 38.98
C GLY A 123 -4.96 -18.38 39.97
N CYS A 124 -5.94 -19.07 40.50
CA CYS A 124 -6.66 -18.66 41.70
C CYS A 124 -5.72 -18.70 42.91
N GLY A 125 -5.77 -17.65 43.72
CA GLY A 125 -5.05 -17.63 44.99
C GLY A 125 -5.67 -16.55 45.87
N ASP A 126 -6.63 -17.01 46.73
CA ASP A 126 -7.18 -16.25 47.83
C ASP A 126 -6.08 -15.77 48.78
N SER A 127 -6.22 -14.55 49.27
CA SER A 127 -5.92 -14.21 50.66
C SER A 127 -6.39 -12.82 51.00
N ASN A 128 -7.42 -12.82 51.76
CA ASN A 128 -7.95 -11.90 52.73
C ASN A 128 -6.90 -11.09 53.50
N HIS A 129 -7.04 -9.76 53.61
CA HIS A 129 -6.82 -9.08 54.90
C HIS A 129 -7.45 -7.67 54.88
N ASN A 130 -8.39 -7.56 55.80
CA ASN A 130 -9.03 -6.34 56.29
C ASN A 130 -7.98 -5.29 56.74
N HIS A 131 -8.25 -4.03 56.50
CA HIS A 131 -8.16 -2.95 57.50
C HIS A 131 -8.81 -1.66 56.98
N GLU A 132 -9.89 -1.29 57.55
CA GLU A 132 -10.41 0.08 57.75
C GLU A 132 -10.02 0.53 59.16
N PRO A 133 -10.29 1.78 59.62
CA PRO A 133 -10.52 3.07 58.94
C PRO A 133 -9.70 4.22 59.60
N GLU A 134 -10.01 5.41 59.26
CA GLU A 134 -10.15 6.67 60.02
C GLU A 134 -9.55 7.89 59.24
N ASN A 135 -10.33 8.83 58.87
CA ASN A 135 -10.90 9.95 59.58
C ASN A 135 -10.13 11.28 59.36
N GLY A 136 -10.88 12.29 59.06
CA GLY A 136 -10.55 13.71 59.35
C GLY A 136 -10.20 14.55 58.11
N GLY A 137 -11.03 15.43 57.68
CA GLY A 137 -11.47 16.66 58.28
C GLY A 137 -11.33 17.76 57.26
N SER A 138 -12.44 18.29 56.88
CA SER A 138 -12.83 19.71 57.02
C SER A 138 -12.07 20.81 56.25
N SER A 139 -12.79 21.46 55.38
CA SER A 139 -13.26 22.85 55.50
C SER A 139 -12.60 23.94 54.63
N LYS A 140 -13.51 24.73 54.04
CA LYS A 140 -13.55 26.16 53.68
C LYS A 140 -12.99 26.50 52.31
N ALA A 141 -13.83 26.94 51.37
CA ALA A 141 -14.69 28.14 51.26
C ALA A 141 -13.94 29.44 50.91
N SER A 142 -14.54 30.10 49.93
CA SER A 142 -14.44 31.54 49.60
C SER A 142 -13.21 31.96 48.78
N VAL A 143 -13.33 32.68 47.68
CA VAL A 143 -14.22 33.76 47.23
C VAL A 143 -14.27 33.66 45.70
#